data_35e77a65f5a016af43a066eb83016402
#
_entry.id   35e77a65f5a016af43a066eb83016402
#
_cell.length_a   1.000
_cell.length_b   1.000
_cell.length_c   1.000
_cell.angle_alpha   90.00
_cell.angle_beta   90.00
_cell.angle_gamma   90.00
#
_symmetry.space_group_name_H-M   'P 1'
#
loop_
_entity.id
_entity.type
_entity.pdbx_description
1 polymer ?
#
loop_
_entity_poly.entity_id
_entity_poly.type
_entity_poly.pdbx_seq_one_letter_code
_entity_poly.pdbx_strand_id
1 'polypeptide(L)'
;MSFLLNHYKIFFSSSLNHFLAIFILSIYPLFFFMGTGVLNTCIVLLDLIFIIDIINKKKFSFLKNYTFYSLSLFWLILLTNLLFSIDQLNSLGRTLGFIRFIFFVMLLIYYFNLENQKYQKIILSSWLTIFIIVSLDLIYEILTGQNILGYKSYMPGRLAGFFHDELIIGHFYYAFVLIILVYLLKIFSNLKTHLIKKNFY
;
A
#
# COMPACT_ATOMS: atom_id res chain seq x y z
N MET A 1 -17.34 -8.13 -36.86
CA MET A 1 -16.60 -9.13 -36.05
C MET A 1 -15.34 -8.54 -35.37
N SER A 2 -14.56 -7.69 -36.01
CA SER A 2 -13.37 -7.02 -35.43
C SER A 2 -13.68 -6.05 -34.28
N PHE A 3 -14.81 -5.35 -34.32
CA PHE A 3 -15.25 -4.39 -33.30
C PHE A 3 -15.60 -5.05 -31.94
N LEU A 4 -16.27 -6.20 -32.00
CA LEU A 4 -16.62 -6.99 -30.80
C LEU A 4 -15.39 -7.63 -30.16
N LEU A 5 -14.44 -8.12 -30.98
CA LEU A 5 -13.18 -8.68 -30.48
C LEU A 5 -12.29 -7.62 -29.80
N ASN A 6 -12.28 -6.39 -30.31
CA ASN A 6 -11.57 -5.26 -29.65
C ASN A 6 -12.25 -4.85 -28.33
N HIS A 7 -13.57 -4.82 -28.28
CA HIS A 7 -14.28 -4.53 -27.02
C HIS A 7 -14.07 -5.63 -25.96
N TYR A 8 -14.07 -6.89 -26.38
CA TYR A 8 -13.79 -8.02 -25.48
C TYR A 8 -12.35 -8.00 -24.95
N LYS A 9 -11.36 -7.71 -25.80
CA LYS A 9 -9.95 -7.54 -25.37
C LYS A 9 -9.77 -6.40 -24.37
N ILE A 10 -10.40 -5.26 -24.60
CA ILE A 10 -10.32 -4.09 -23.70
C ILE A 10 -11.01 -4.38 -22.36
N PHE A 11 -12.18 -5.05 -22.40
CA PHE A 11 -12.91 -5.42 -21.19
C PHE A 11 -12.18 -6.46 -20.35
N PHE A 12 -11.62 -7.49 -20.98
CA PHE A 12 -10.87 -8.55 -20.30
C PHE A 12 -9.53 -8.04 -19.75
N SER A 13 -8.81 -7.19 -20.48
CA SER A 13 -7.57 -6.58 -20.00
C SER A 13 -7.81 -5.62 -18.83
N SER A 14 -8.88 -4.82 -18.84
CA SER A 14 -9.19 -3.90 -17.76
C SER A 14 -9.65 -4.61 -16.49
N SER A 15 -10.36 -5.72 -16.59
CA SER A 15 -10.76 -6.53 -15.43
C SER A 15 -9.57 -7.28 -14.83
N LEU A 16 -8.65 -7.77 -15.66
CA LEU A 16 -7.44 -8.46 -15.21
C LEU A 16 -6.50 -7.49 -14.47
N ASN A 17 -6.23 -6.32 -15.04
CA ASN A 17 -5.38 -5.30 -14.41
C ASN A 17 -5.95 -4.87 -13.05
N HIS A 18 -7.26 -4.70 -12.98
CA HIS A 18 -7.95 -4.34 -11.75
C HIS A 18 -7.83 -5.45 -10.68
N PHE A 19 -8.03 -6.70 -11.09
CA PHE A 19 -7.85 -7.85 -10.21
C PHE A 19 -6.42 -7.96 -9.69
N LEU A 20 -5.43 -7.83 -10.58
CA LEU A 20 -4.01 -7.88 -10.21
C LEU A 20 -3.64 -6.77 -9.24
N ALA A 21 -4.10 -5.53 -9.47
CA ALA A 21 -3.84 -4.43 -8.56
C ALA A 21 -4.42 -4.69 -7.17
N ILE A 22 -5.68 -5.14 -7.08
CA ILE A 22 -6.33 -5.47 -5.80
C ILE A 22 -5.60 -6.61 -5.10
N PHE A 23 -5.20 -7.64 -5.84
CA PHE A 23 -4.46 -8.77 -5.30
C PHE A 23 -3.11 -8.32 -4.70
N ILE A 24 -2.30 -7.59 -5.48
CA ILE A 24 -0.99 -7.08 -5.02
C ILE A 24 -1.18 -6.13 -3.84
N LEU A 25 -2.16 -5.21 -3.88
CA LEU A 25 -2.47 -4.33 -2.75
C LEU A 25 -2.89 -5.11 -1.50
N SER A 26 -3.66 -6.19 -1.65
CA SER A 26 -4.11 -6.99 -0.50
C SER A 26 -2.96 -7.66 0.24
N ILE A 27 -1.93 -8.10 -0.48
CA ILE A 27 -0.74 -8.75 0.10
C ILE A 27 0.43 -7.77 0.31
N TYR A 28 0.24 -6.47 0.02
CA TYR A 28 1.30 -5.45 0.08
C TYR A 28 2.07 -5.43 1.42
N PRO A 29 1.44 -5.58 2.61
CA PRO A 29 2.17 -5.62 3.87
C PRO A 29 3.17 -6.78 3.99
N LEU A 30 2.97 -7.90 3.26
CA LEU A 30 3.89 -9.03 3.27
C LEU A 30 5.22 -8.71 2.58
N PHE A 31 5.23 -7.79 1.63
CA PHE A 31 6.45 -7.40 0.92
C PHE A 31 7.45 -6.65 1.80
N PHE A 32 7.00 -6.12 2.95
CA PHE A 32 7.89 -5.57 3.96
C PHE A 32 8.85 -6.63 4.51
N PHE A 33 8.42 -7.88 4.64
CA PHE A 33 9.25 -8.97 5.13
C PHE A 33 10.28 -9.47 4.12
N MET A 34 10.04 -9.18 2.83
CA MET A 34 10.91 -9.61 1.73
C MET A 34 12.01 -8.58 1.40
N GLY A 35 12.04 -7.48 2.14
CA GLY A 35 13.04 -6.43 2.00
C GLY A 35 12.65 -5.29 1.05
N THR A 36 13.43 -4.22 1.13
CA THR A 36 13.14 -2.94 0.43
C THR A 36 13.16 -3.06 -1.09
N GLY A 37 13.97 -3.97 -1.65
CA GLY A 37 14.04 -4.22 -3.09
C GLY A 37 12.73 -4.75 -3.65
N VAL A 38 12.16 -5.78 -3.02
CA VAL A 38 10.88 -6.38 -3.41
C VAL A 38 9.75 -5.36 -3.27
N LEU A 39 9.72 -4.64 -2.15
CA LEU A 39 8.72 -3.61 -1.89
C LEU A 39 8.73 -2.52 -2.96
N ASN A 40 9.90 -2.03 -3.34
CA ASN A 40 10.06 -1.03 -4.40
C ASN A 40 9.62 -1.58 -5.78
N THR A 41 9.94 -2.82 -6.08
CA THR A 41 9.52 -3.48 -7.32
C THR A 41 8.00 -3.59 -7.39
N CYS A 42 7.34 -3.94 -6.28
CA CYS A 42 5.89 -3.99 -6.21
C CYS A 42 5.23 -2.62 -6.40
N ILE A 43 5.82 -1.55 -5.86
CA ILE A 43 5.33 -0.18 -6.11
C ILE A 43 5.38 0.12 -7.60
N VAL A 44 6.51 -0.13 -8.26
CA VAL A 44 6.67 0.13 -9.69
C VAL A 44 5.68 -0.68 -10.54
N LEU A 45 5.47 -1.95 -10.20
CA LEU A 45 4.48 -2.79 -10.91
C LEU A 45 3.05 -2.24 -10.73
N LEU A 46 2.69 -1.84 -9.52
CA LEU A 46 1.39 -1.22 -9.25
C LEU A 46 1.22 0.09 -10.03
N ASP A 47 2.26 0.94 -10.07
CA ASP A 47 2.24 2.19 -10.81
C ASP A 47 2.05 1.96 -12.32
N LEU A 48 2.71 0.95 -12.89
CA LEU A 48 2.54 0.56 -14.29
C LEU A 48 1.10 0.11 -14.56
N ILE A 49 0.53 -0.75 -13.70
CA ILE A 49 -0.86 -1.20 -13.82
C ILE A 49 -1.82 0.00 -13.76
N PHE A 50 -1.58 0.94 -12.86
CA PHE A 50 -2.40 2.14 -12.69
C PHE A 50 -2.33 3.06 -13.93
N ILE A 51 -1.13 3.31 -14.46
CA ILE A 51 -0.94 4.12 -15.67
C ILE A 51 -1.65 3.48 -16.86
N ILE A 52 -1.50 2.17 -17.06
CA ILE A 52 -2.19 1.42 -18.12
C ILE A 52 -3.71 1.55 -17.96
N ASP A 53 -4.22 1.45 -16.72
CA ASP A 53 -5.66 1.55 -16.44
C ASP A 53 -6.22 2.95 -16.73
N ILE A 54 -5.48 4.02 -16.39
CA ILE A 54 -5.84 5.40 -16.70
C ILE A 54 -5.85 5.66 -18.21
N ILE A 55 -4.83 5.18 -18.93
CA ILE A 55 -4.72 5.34 -20.38
C ILE A 55 -5.88 4.62 -21.08
N ASN A 56 -6.13 3.36 -20.72
CA ASN A 56 -7.19 2.55 -21.31
C ASN A 56 -8.60 3.13 -21.08
N LYS A 57 -8.84 3.65 -19.88
CA LYS A 57 -10.13 4.25 -19.49
C LYS A 57 -10.24 5.74 -19.84
N LYS A 58 -9.18 6.35 -20.39
CA LYS A 58 -9.10 7.79 -20.70
C LYS A 58 -9.45 8.71 -19.50
N LYS A 59 -9.19 8.25 -18.27
CA LYS A 59 -9.54 8.97 -17.03
C LYS A 59 -8.42 9.93 -16.56
N PHE A 60 -7.84 10.71 -17.46
CA PHE A 60 -6.80 11.67 -17.13
C PHE A 60 -7.26 12.78 -16.18
N SER A 61 -8.56 13.06 -16.11
CA SER A 61 -9.14 14.02 -15.16
C SER A 61 -8.84 13.67 -13.71
N PHE A 62 -8.60 12.38 -13.42
CA PHE A 62 -8.23 11.92 -12.09
C PHE A 62 -6.88 12.47 -11.61
N LEU A 63 -5.94 12.72 -12.51
CA LEU A 63 -4.65 13.35 -12.21
C LEU A 63 -4.78 14.86 -11.92
N LYS A 64 -5.94 15.48 -12.23
CA LYS A 64 -6.24 16.87 -11.89
C LYS A 64 -6.77 17.00 -10.47
N ASN A 65 -5.99 16.52 -9.49
CA ASN A 65 -6.36 16.55 -8.07
C ASN A 65 -5.34 17.39 -7.29
N TYR A 66 -5.81 18.08 -6.26
CA TYR A 66 -4.93 18.86 -5.35
C TYR A 66 -3.79 18.01 -4.78
N THR A 67 -4.04 16.75 -4.44
CA THR A 67 -3.02 15.83 -3.95
C THR A 67 -1.91 15.62 -4.98
N PHE A 68 -2.26 15.43 -6.26
CA PHE A 68 -1.27 15.30 -7.32
C PHE A 68 -0.43 16.57 -7.48
N TYR A 69 -1.08 17.73 -7.48
CA TYR A 69 -0.37 19.00 -7.59
C TYR A 69 0.55 19.26 -6.40
N SER A 70 0.10 18.99 -5.16
CA SER A 70 0.92 19.16 -3.96
C SER A 70 2.14 18.26 -3.96
N LEU A 71 1.96 16.97 -4.30
CA LEU A 71 3.07 16.02 -4.38
C LEU A 71 4.03 16.35 -5.51
N SER A 72 3.52 16.80 -6.66
CA SER A 72 4.35 17.25 -7.80
C SER A 72 5.14 18.50 -7.44
N LEU A 73 4.54 19.46 -6.74
CA LEU A 73 5.24 20.64 -6.24
C LEU A 73 6.36 20.25 -5.27
N PHE A 74 6.07 19.33 -4.33
CA PHE A 74 7.09 18.81 -3.42
C PHE A 74 8.25 18.15 -4.18
N TRP A 75 7.96 17.36 -5.20
CA TRP A 75 8.98 16.75 -6.05
C TRP A 75 9.81 17.79 -6.81
N LEU A 76 9.19 18.86 -7.30
CA LEU A 76 9.91 19.98 -7.93
C LEU A 76 10.87 20.66 -6.94
N ILE A 77 10.47 20.83 -5.67
CA ILE A 77 11.35 21.35 -4.61
C ILE A 77 12.53 20.41 -4.39
N LEU A 78 12.32 19.09 -4.39
CA LEU A 78 13.42 18.11 -4.29
C LEU A 78 14.37 18.20 -5.49
N LEU A 79 13.86 18.44 -6.70
CA LEU A 79 14.68 18.64 -7.90
C LEU A 79 15.51 19.93 -7.82
N THR A 80 14.93 21.03 -7.31
CA THR A 80 15.71 22.25 -7.11
C THR A 80 16.79 22.07 -6.04
N ASN A 81 16.49 21.36 -4.97
CA ASN A 81 17.47 21.03 -3.91
C ASN A 81 18.65 20.19 -4.43
N LEU A 82 18.42 19.37 -5.46
CA LEU A 82 19.47 18.59 -6.10
C LEU A 82 20.64 19.45 -6.62
N LEU A 83 20.34 20.67 -7.08
CA LEU A 83 21.35 21.61 -7.59
C LEU A 83 22.35 22.06 -6.52
N PHE A 84 21.93 22.01 -5.25
CA PHE A 84 22.72 22.40 -4.08
C PHE A 84 23.30 21.20 -3.31
N SER A 85 23.08 19.97 -3.82
CA SER A 85 23.56 18.75 -3.17
C SER A 85 25.07 18.60 -3.33
N ILE A 86 25.76 18.17 -2.26
CA ILE A 86 27.20 17.88 -2.27
C ILE A 86 27.51 16.71 -3.19
N ASP A 87 26.65 15.70 -3.23
CA ASP A 87 26.74 14.51 -4.11
C ASP A 87 25.53 14.47 -5.05
N GLN A 88 25.64 15.17 -6.17
CA GLN A 88 24.55 15.31 -7.13
C GLN A 88 24.19 13.97 -7.81
N LEU A 89 25.17 13.11 -8.14
CA LEU A 89 24.94 11.85 -8.85
C LEU A 89 24.14 10.85 -7.99
N ASN A 90 24.52 10.66 -6.73
CA ASN A 90 23.80 9.80 -5.82
C ASN A 90 22.43 10.36 -5.43
N SER A 91 22.31 11.68 -5.33
CA SER A 91 21.05 12.37 -5.02
C SER A 91 20.06 12.33 -6.19
N LEU A 92 20.55 12.37 -7.43
CA LEU A 92 19.73 12.34 -8.65
C LEU A 92 18.87 11.08 -8.75
N GLY A 93 19.46 9.92 -8.53
CA GLY A 93 18.72 8.64 -8.57
C GLY A 93 17.59 8.58 -7.54
N ARG A 94 17.82 9.09 -6.33
CA ARG A 94 16.81 9.14 -5.26
C ARG A 94 15.71 10.14 -5.58
N THR A 95 16.07 11.32 -6.05
CA THR A 95 15.13 12.41 -6.37
C THR A 95 14.25 12.05 -7.57
N LEU A 96 14.81 11.51 -8.65
CA LEU A 96 14.03 11.03 -9.79
C LEU A 96 13.16 9.84 -9.39
N GLY A 97 13.71 8.91 -8.60
CA GLY A 97 12.97 7.74 -8.12
C GLY A 97 11.77 8.09 -7.24
N PHE A 98 11.71 9.30 -6.66
CA PHE A 98 10.58 9.73 -5.83
C PHE A 98 9.26 9.82 -6.59
N ILE A 99 9.30 10.05 -7.92
CA ILE A 99 8.09 10.15 -8.77
C ILE A 99 7.18 8.92 -8.65
N ARG A 100 7.74 7.72 -8.42
CA ARG A 100 6.96 6.50 -8.20
C ARG A 100 6.02 6.60 -7.00
N PHE A 101 6.43 7.28 -5.91
CA PHE A 101 5.58 7.46 -4.75
C PHE A 101 4.39 8.38 -5.03
N ILE A 102 4.54 9.35 -5.95
CA ILE A 102 3.42 10.20 -6.41
C ILE A 102 2.38 9.33 -7.09
N PHE A 103 2.80 8.49 -8.04
CA PHE A 103 1.87 7.58 -8.74
C PHE A 103 1.28 6.56 -7.79
N PHE A 104 2.05 6.03 -6.85
CA PHE A 104 1.56 5.09 -5.84
C PHE A 104 0.47 5.71 -4.94
N VAL A 105 0.65 6.95 -4.47
CA VAL A 105 -0.39 7.65 -3.71
C VAL A 105 -1.65 7.86 -4.56
N MET A 106 -1.49 8.28 -5.82
CA MET A 106 -2.62 8.45 -6.75
C MET A 106 -3.33 7.12 -7.02
N LEU A 107 -2.58 6.03 -7.16
CA LEU A 107 -3.12 4.68 -7.28
C LEU A 107 -3.95 4.30 -6.04
N LEU A 108 -3.44 4.53 -4.84
CA LEU A 108 -4.19 4.25 -3.60
C LEU A 108 -5.49 5.04 -3.59
N ILE A 109 -5.45 6.35 -3.85
CA ILE A 109 -6.66 7.18 -3.93
C ILE A 109 -7.63 6.63 -4.98
N TYR A 110 -7.13 6.22 -6.16
CA TYR A 110 -7.96 5.67 -7.23
C TYR A 110 -8.68 4.39 -6.80
N TYR A 111 -7.95 3.40 -6.26
CA TYR A 111 -8.55 2.13 -5.86
C TYR A 111 -9.41 2.23 -4.59
N PHE A 112 -9.07 3.13 -3.67
CA PHE A 112 -9.89 3.37 -2.47
C PHE A 112 -11.12 4.25 -2.73
N ASN A 113 -11.13 5.10 -3.77
CA ASN A 113 -12.29 5.90 -4.17
C ASN A 113 -13.19 5.22 -5.21
N LEU A 114 -12.84 4.02 -5.68
CA LEU A 114 -13.76 3.25 -6.52
C LEU A 114 -15.07 3.03 -5.76
N GLU A 115 -16.20 3.23 -6.43
CA GLU A 115 -17.56 3.12 -5.89
C GLU A 115 -17.84 1.75 -5.22
N ASN A 116 -17.00 0.75 -5.51
CA ASN A 116 -17.17 -0.58 -5.01
C ASN A 116 -16.48 -0.77 -3.64
N GLN A 117 -17.22 -0.47 -2.55
CA GLN A 117 -16.78 -0.70 -1.17
C GLN A 117 -16.28 -2.13 -0.90
N LYS A 118 -16.61 -3.10 -1.76
CA LYS A 118 -16.17 -4.49 -1.65
C LYS A 118 -14.65 -4.60 -1.74
N TYR A 119 -14.02 -3.88 -2.66
CA TYR A 119 -12.56 -3.93 -2.84
C TYR A 119 -11.82 -3.28 -1.67
N GLN A 120 -12.33 -2.15 -1.17
CA GLN A 120 -11.79 -1.56 0.06
C GLN A 120 -11.80 -2.56 1.22
N LYS A 121 -12.93 -3.26 1.42
CA LYS A 121 -13.05 -4.25 2.48
C LYS A 121 -12.06 -5.40 2.32
N ILE A 122 -11.85 -5.90 1.09
CA ILE A 122 -10.91 -6.98 0.82
C ILE A 122 -9.48 -6.53 1.19
N ILE A 123 -9.02 -5.39 0.70
CA ILE A 123 -7.68 -4.88 0.95
C ILE A 123 -7.48 -4.63 2.45
N LEU A 124 -8.38 -3.89 3.09
CA LEU A 124 -8.23 -3.52 4.50
C LEU A 124 -8.39 -4.71 5.45
N SER A 125 -9.26 -5.68 5.14
CA SER A 125 -9.37 -6.90 5.95
C SER A 125 -8.13 -7.78 5.82
N SER A 126 -7.54 -7.87 4.63
CA SER A 126 -6.26 -8.56 4.42
C SER A 126 -5.15 -7.90 5.23
N TRP A 127 -5.03 -6.57 5.18
CA TRP A 127 -4.04 -5.83 5.96
C TRP A 127 -4.23 -6.01 7.47
N LEU A 128 -5.48 -5.99 7.94
CA LEU A 128 -5.79 -6.25 9.35
C LEU A 128 -5.36 -7.67 9.75
N THR A 129 -5.65 -8.67 8.92
CA THR A 129 -5.27 -10.07 9.18
C THR A 129 -3.75 -10.21 9.28
N ILE A 130 -3.00 -9.65 8.33
CA ILE A 130 -1.53 -9.67 8.33
C ILE A 130 -1.00 -8.95 9.59
N PHE A 131 -1.56 -7.79 9.92
CA PHE A 131 -1.18 -7.04 11.11
C PHE A 131 -1.39 -7.82 12.41
N ILE A 132 -2.51 -8.54 12.53
CA ILE A 132 -2.80 -9.41 13.69
C ILE A 132 -1.77 -10.54 13.75
N ILE A 133 -1.47 -11.20 12.63
CA ILE A 133 -0.49 -12.30 12.60
C ILE A 133 0.89 -11.80 13.06
N VAL A 134 1.34 -10.65 12.55
CA VAL A 134 2.62 -10.04 12.96
C VAL A 134 2.62 -9.68 14.43
N SER A 135 1.51 -9.14 14.94
CA SER A 135 1.39 -8.78 16.35
C SER A 135 1.42 -10.01 17.27
N LEU A 136 0.79 -11.10 16.85
CA LEU A 136 0.83 -12.37 17.60
C LEU A 136 2.24 -12.98 17.62
N ASP A 137 2.96 -12.91 16.50
CA ASP A 137 4.36 -13.33 16.41
C ASP A 137 5.26 -12.55 17.38
N LEU A 138 5.09 -11.23 17.47
CA LEU A 138 5.84 -10.41 18.41
C LEU A 138 5.52 -10.76 19.88
N ILE A 139 4.25 -11.03 20.21
CA ILE A 139 3.87 -11.46 21.54
C ILE A 139 4.54 -12.81 21.85
N TYR A 140 4.55 -13.72 20.88
CA TYR A 140 5.22 -15.00 21.02
C TYR A 140 6.73 -14.83 21.23
N GLU A 141 7.39 -13.95 20.47
CA GLU A 141 8.81 -13.63 20.63
C GLU A 141 9.12 -13.05 22.00
N ILE A 142 8.27 -12.18 22.56
CA ILE A 142 8.41 -11.66 23.93
C ILE A 142 8.40 -12.81 24.96
N LEU A 143 7.52 -13.80 24.79
CA LEU A 143 7.33 -14.88 25.75
C LEU A 143 8.41 -15.99 25.65
N THR A 144 8.90 -16.26 24.43
CA THR A 144 9.81 -17.40 24.18
C THR A 144 11.25 -16.98 23.91
N GLY A 145 11.48 -15.69 23.63
CA GLY A 145 12.79 -15.16 23.24
C GLY A 145 13.16 -15.43 21.77
N GLN A 146 12.23 -15.95 20.96
CA GLN A 146 12.38 -16.19 19.52
C GLN A 146 11.01 -16.10 18.83
N ASN A 147 11.00 -15.69 17.57
CA ASN A 147 9.78 -15.65 16.78
C ASN A 147 9.29 -17.07 16.38
N ILE A 148 8.12 -17.18 15.75
CA ILE A 148 7.54 -18.45 15.29
C ILE A 148 8.47 -19.20 14.31
N LEU A 149 9.30 -18.48 13.54
CA LEU A 149 10.27 -19.07 12.61
C LEU A 149 11.61 -19.45 13.28
N GLY A 150 11.76 -19.21 14.59
CA GLY A 150 12.98 -19.51 15.35
C GLY A 150 14.06 -18.43 15.28
N TYR A 151 13.78 -17.28 14.71
CA TYR A 151 14.73 -16.16 14.70
C TYR A 151 14.75 -15.46 16.05
N LYS A 152 15.95 -15.01 16.44
CA LYS A 152 16.19 -14.21 17.65
C LYS A 152 16.71 -12.84 17.27
N SER A 153 16.26 -11.81 17.96
CA SER A 153 16.87 -10.50 17.81
C SER A 153 18.33 -10.55 18.28
N TYR A 154 19.24 -10.00 17.49
CA TYR A 154 20.63 -9.86 17.86
C TYR A 154 20.87 -8.71 18.85
N MET A 155 19.90 -7.80 19.02
CA MET A 155 19.97 -6.70 19.95
C MET A 155 19.10 -6.98 21.18
N PRO A 156 19.67 -6.98 22.41
CA PRO A 156 18.90 -7.14 23.64
C PRO A 156 17.82 -6.03 23.76
N GLY A 157 16.61 -6.44 24.15
CA GLY A 157 15.49 -5.53 24.34
C GLY A 157 14.78 -5.06 23.07
N ARG A 158 15.17 -5.56 21.90
CA ARG A 158 14.46 -5.33 20.63
C ARG A 158 13.85 -6.60 20.08
N LEU A 159 12.72 -6.47 19.40
CA LEU A 159 12.03 -7.57 18.75
C LEU A 159 12.35 -7.54 17.25
N ALA A 160 12.63 -8.69 16.68
CA ALA A 160 12.91 -8.85 15.24
C ALA A 160 11.65 -9.21 14.46
N GLY A 161 10.76 -10.03 15.05
CA GLY A 161 9.58 -10.56 14.35
C GLY A 161 9.98 -11.30 13.08
N PHE A 162 9.19 -11.14 12.03
CA PHE A 162 9.46 -11.73 10.72
C PHE A 162 10.59 -11.05 9.93
N PHE A 163 11.20 -9.97 10.45
CA PHE A 163 12.20 -9.20 9.73
C PHE A 163 13.64 -9.71 9.92
N HIS A 164 13.80 -10.83 10.62
CA HIS A 164 15.09 -11.48 10.86
C HIS A 164 16.12 -10.50 11.49
N ASP A 165 17.21 -10.20 10.77
CA ASP A 165 18.29 -9.33 11.26
C ASP A 165 17.99 -7.83 11.11
N GLU A 166 16.95 -7.46 10.34
CA GLU A 166 16.57 -6.08 10.14
C GLU A 166 15.59 -5.61 11.23
N LEU A 167 16.01 -4.71 12.09
CA LEU A 167 15.18 -4.17 13.16
C LEU A 167 14.21 -3.08 12.65
N ILE A 168 13.50 -3.39 11.56
CA ILE A 168 12.59 -2.46 10.87
C ILE A 168 11.12 -2.67 11.22
N ILE A 169 10.82 -3.55 12.17
CA ILE A 169 9.44 -3.82 12.60
C ILE A 169 8.67 -2.55 12.96
N GLY A 170 9.34 -1.55 13.53
CA GLY A 170 8.76 -0.25 13.82
C GLY A 170 8.25 0.49 12.59
N HIS A 171 8.94 0.37 11.44
CA HIS A 171 8.50 0.96 10.18
C HIS A 171 7.21 0.31 9.65
N PHE A 172 7.09 -1.02 9.82
CA PHE A 172 5.86 -1.73 9.48
C PHE A 172 4.67 -1.21 10.30
N TYR A 173 4.82 -1.11 11.63
CA TYR A 173 3.75 -0.58 12.47
C TYR A 173 3.44 0.87 12.16
N TYR A 174 4.45 1.71 11.98
CA TYR A 174 4.26 3.11 11.60
C TYR A 174 3.46 3.27 10.30
N ALA A 175 3.71 2.42 9.30
CA ALA A 175 3.02 2.48 8.02
C ALA A 175 1.55 2.04 8.11
N PHE A 176 1.23 1.02 8.92
CA PHE A 176 -0.09 0.37 8.86
C PHE A 176 -1.00 0.67 10.06
N VAL A 177 -0.47 1.00 11.24
CA VAL A 177 -1.27 1.14 12.47
C VAL A 177 -2.41 2.16 12.35
N LEU A 178 -2.13 3.33 11.78
CA LEU A 178 -3.14 4.38 11.64
C LEU A 178 -4.27 3.97 10.69
N ILE A 179 -3.92 3.34 9.56
CA ILE A 179 -4.89 2.88 8.57
C ILE A 179 -5.79 1.81 9.17
N ILE A 180 -5.20 0.86 9.89
CA ILE A 180 -5.93 -0.24 10.54
C ILE A 180 -6.81 0.29 11.67
N LEU A 181 -6.32 1.23 12.46
CA LEU A 181 -7.10 1.86 13.54
C LEU A 181 -8.34 2.57 12.98
N VAL A 182 -8.19 3.36 11.92
CA VAL A 182 -9.33 4.02 11.25
C VAL A 182 -10.31 2.98 10.69
N TYR A 183 -9.82 1.88 10.12
CA TYR A 183 -10.65 0.80 9.61
C TYR A 183 -11.45 0.12 10.73
N LEU A 184 -10.81 -0.18 11.86
CA LEU A 184 -11.47 -0.76 13.04
C LEU A 184 -12.54 0.18 13.60
N LEU A 185 -12.25 1.47 13.74
CA LEU A 185 -13.24 2.47 14.18
C LEU A 185 -14.47 2.51 13.27
N LYS A 186 -14.26 2.41 11.95
CA LYS A 186 -15.36 2.33 10.97
C LYS A 186 -16.19 1.06 11.15
N ILE A 187 -15.58 -0.09 11.41
CA ILE A 187 -16.30 -1.35 11.69
C ILE A 187 -17.13 -1.20 12.97
N PHE A 188 -16.55 -0.69 14.06
CA PHE A 188 -17.24 -0.53 15.33
C PHE A 188 -18.44 0.47 15.24
N SER A 189 -18.26 1.57 14.51
CA SER A 189 -19.36 2.53 14.30
C SER A 189 -20.52 1.90 13.53
N ASN A 190 -20.24 1.11 12.51
CA ASN A 190 -21.26 0.40 11.73
C ASN A 190 -21.99 -0.67 12.57
N LEU A 191 -21.27 -1.40 13.42
CA LEU A 191 -21.87 -2.36 14.35
C LEU A 191 -22.80 -1.67 15.35
N LYS A 192 -22.36 -0.56 15.93
CA LYS A 192 -23.18 0.22 16.87
C LYS A 192 -24.49 0.71 16.22
N THR A 193 -24.43 1.25 15.01
CA THR A 193 -25.63 1.69 14.29
C THR A 193 -26.58 0.54 13.95
N HIS A 194 -26.04 -0.64 13.62
CA HIS A 194 -26.84 -1.83 13.34
C HIS A 194 -27.53 -2.36 14.60
N LEU A 195 -26.87 -2.39 15.75
CA LEU A 195 -27.42 -2.82 17.03
C LEU A 195 -28.52 -1.87 17.52
N ILE A 196 -28.33 -0.56 17.38
CA ILE A 196 -29.35 0.44 17.73
C ILE A 196 -30.60 0.21 16.88
N LYS A 197 -30.46 0.06 15.55
CA LYS A 197 -31.63 -0.21 14.67
C LYS A 197 -32.36 -1.50 15.01
N LYS A 198 -31.65 -2.56 15.44
CA LYS A 198 -32.27 -3.85 15.81
C LYS A 198 -33.08 -3.77 17.12
N ASN A 199 -32.71 -2.88 18.02
CA ASN A 199 -33.42 -2.72 19.31
C ASN A 199 -34.65 -1.79 19.23
N PHE A 200 -34.91 -1.14 18.09
CA PHE A 200 -36.06 -0.30 17.84
C PHE A 200 -37.14 -0.96 16.97
N TYR A 201 -37.03 -2.25 16.68
CA TYR A 201 -38.03 -3.10 16.05
C TYR A 201 -38.31 -4.32 16.93
#